data_c4597ac812d7e78a87f84eec9a378553
#
_entry.id   c4597ac812d7e78a87f84eec9a378553
#
_cell.length_a   1.000
_cell.length_b   1.000
_cell.length_c   1.000
_cell.angle_alpha   90.00
_cell.angle_beta   90.00
_cell.angle_gamma   90.00
#
_symmetry.space_group_name_H-M   'P 1'
#
loop_
_entity.id
_entity.type
_entity.pdbx_description
1 polymer ?
#
loop_
_entity_poly.entity_id
_entity_poly.type
_entity_poly.pdbx_seq_one_letter_code
_entity_poly.pdbx_strand_id
1 'polypeptide(L)'
;SAASDVYKRQDIRKPGLNKLFHLSHKEKGITQYLAAPKSTDLHALIQPSGITSNLDLLLGGPIPPNPTELLARQSLEGTISTLRKEYDYIVLDTAPIGMVTDTLILSRVADASIYVCRADYTHKTDYQLINELQEHHRLPNLCTVVNGIDMKKKKYGYYYGYGKYGKYYGYGKKYGYS
;
A
#
# COMPACT_ATOMS: atom_id res chain seq x y z
N SER A 1 -14.95 -5.73 10.66
CA SER A 1 -15.32 -4.64 9.73
C SER A 1 -14.32 -3.47 9.71
N ALA A 2 -13.35 -3.37 10.64
CA ALA A 2 -12.35 -2.29 10.65
C ALA A 2 -11.34 -2.37 9.49
N ALA A 3 -11.01 -3.58 9.02
CA ALA A 3 -10.05 -3.77 7.92
C ALA A 3 -10.55 -3.26 6.55
N SER A 4 -11.87 -3.12 6.35
CA SER A 4 -12.42 -2.69 5.08
C SER A 4 -12.35 -1.19 4.82
N ASP A 5 -12.19 -0.39 5.87
CA ASP A 5 -12.08 1.08 5.76
C ASP A 5 -10.63 1.56 5.50
N VAL A 6 -9.64 0.72 5.81
CA VAL A 6 -8.21 1.03 5.61
C VAL A 6 -7.90 1.19 4.11
N TYR A 7 -8.52 0.39 3.25
CA TYR A 7 -8.24 0.41 1.81
C TYR A 7 -8.92 1.55 1.01
N LYS A 8 -9.86 2.25 1.60
CA LYS A 8 -10.59 3.33 0.89
C LYS A 8 -10.00 4.72 1.04
N ARG A 9 -8.95 4.93 1.86
CA ARG A 9 -8.59 6.27 2.32
C ARG A 9 -7.11 6.59 2.30
N GLN A 10 -6.30 5.81 1.62
CA GLN A 10 -4.85 5.93 1.68
C GLN A 10 -4.34 6.54 0.39
N ASP A 11 -4.20 7.83 0.37
CA ASP A 11 -3.41 8.56 -0.62
C ASP A 11 -2.92 9.88 0.00
N ILE A 12 -1.94 10.50 -0.63
CA ILE A 12 -1.42 11.83 -0.23
C ILE A 12 -2.57 12.86 -0.17
N ARG A 13 -3.64 12.64 -0.93
CA ARG A 13 -4.81 13.52 -1.01
C ARG A 13 -5.83 13.27 0.10
N LYS A 14 -5.84 12.03 0.67
CA LYS A 14 -6.74 11.64 1.76
C LYS A 14 -6.03 10.72 2.76
N PRO A 15 -5.10 11.23 3.56
CA PRO A 15 -4.26 10.44 4.44
C PRO A 15 -5.09 9.64 5.45
N GLY A 16 -5.18 8.32 5.23
CA GLY A 16 -5.89 7.38 6.10
C GLY A 16 -5.00 6.84 7.23
N LEU A 17 -3.69 6.76 6.99
CA LEU A 17 -2.71 6.30 7.98
C LEU A 17 -2.77 7.13 9.28
N ASN A 18 -2.96 8.44 9.19
CA ASN A 18 -3.08 9.30 10.36
C ASN A 18 -4.18 8.84 11.32
N LYS A 19 -5.33 8.36 10.79
CA LYS A 19 -6.42 7.84 11.62
C LYS A 19 -6.09 6.49 12.23
N LEU A 20 -5.45 5.62 11.45
CA LEU A 20 -5.06 4.27 11.89
C LEU A 20 -4.07 4.33 13.05
N PHE A 21 -3.11 5.24 12.97
CA PHE A 21 -2.05 5.41 13.96
C PHE A 21 -2.34 6.53 14.98
N HIS A 22 -3.58 7.07 15.01
CA HIS A 22 -4.00 8.16 15.91
C HIS A 22 -3.14 9.41 15.83
N LEU A 23 -2.62 9.72 14.64
CA LEU A 23 -1.72 10.84 14.39
C LEU A 23 -2.51 12.09 13.97
N SER A 24 -1.95 13.27 14.22
CA SER A 24 -2.55 14.54 13.82
C SER A 24 -2.47 14.73 12.30
N HIS A 25 -3.54 15.29 11.70
CA HIS A 25 -3.55 15.67 10.27
C HIS A 25 -2.65 16.88 9.94
N LYS A 26 -2.13 17.58 10.95
CA LYS A 26 -1.26 18.75 10.79
C LYS A 26 0.21 18.39 10.82
N GLU A 27 0.54 17.12 10.96
CA GLU A 27 1.95 16.71 11.04
C GLU A 27 2.67 16.92 9.71
N LYS A 28 3.94 17.29 9.84
CA LYS A 28 4.86 17.40 8.70
C LYS A 28 5.03 16.02 8.04
N GLY A 29 5.35 16.01 6.75
CA GLY A 29 5.53 14.77 6.03
C GLY A 29 6.33 14.95 4.75
N ILE A 30 6.34 13.91 3.92
CA ILE A 30 7.16 13.85 2.70
C ILE A 30 6.91 15.02 1.75
N THR A 31 5.70 15.58 1.70
CA THR A 31 5.39 16.71 0.81
C THR A 31 6.23 17.95 1.11
N GLN A 32 6.52 18.23 2.39
CA GLN A 32 7.41 19.33 2.75
C GLN A 32 8.85 19.06 2.32
N TYR A 33 9.33 17.83 2.50
CA TYR A 33 10.66 17.45 2.07
C TYR A 33 10.80 17.56 0.55
N LEU A 34 9.86 17.00 -0.22
CA LEU A 34 9.89 17.05 -1.68
C LEU A 34 9.81 18.49 -2.22
N ALA A 35 9.10 19.38 -1.51
CA ALA A 35 9.02 20.79 -1.88
C ALA A 35 10.36 21.54 -1.65
N ALA A 36 11.07 21.24 -0.56
CA ALA A 36 12.27 21.94 -0.12
C ALA A 36 13.32 21.00 0.48
N PRO A 37 13.92 20.09 -0.32
CA PRO A 37 14.80 19.03 0.20
C PRO A 37 16.10 19.54 0.81
N LYS A 38 16.54 20.75 0.45
CA LYS A 38 17.77 21.35 1.00
C LYS A 38 17.59 21.98 2.39
N SER A 39 16.36 22.31 2.75
CA SER A 39 16.02 23.00 4.01
C SER A 39 15.19 22.16 4.98
N THR A 40 14.84 20.95 4.60
CA THR A 40 14.02 20.03 5.40
C THR A 40 14.85 18.79 5.71
N ASP A 41 14.89 18.37 6.97
CA ASP A 41 15.50 17.11 7.37
C ASP A 41 14.52 15.96 7.16
N LEU A 42 14.89 15.00 6.32
CA LEU A 42 14.07 13.81 6.03
C LEU A 42 13.84 12.97 7.29
N HIS A 43 14.88 12.76 8.08
CA HIS A 43 14.82 11.90 9.27
C HIS A 43 13.94 12.50 10.36
N ALA A 44 13.88 13.82 10.46
CA ALA A 44 12.97 14.51 11.37
C ALA A 44 11.48 14.35 11.03
N LEU A 45 11.16 13.84 9.82
CA LEU A 45 9.79 13.53 9.38
C LEU A 45 9.39 12.07 9.60
N ILE A 46 10.36 11.20 9.87
CA ILE A 46 10.14 9.78 10.13
C ILE A 46 9.80 9.61 11.60
N GLN A 47 8.77 8.83 11.89
CA GLN A 47 8.31 8.59 13.25
C GLN A 47 8.01 7.11 13.48
N PRO A 48 8.25 6.59 14.71
CA PRO A 48 7.89 5.21 15.04
C PRO A 48 6.39 4.98 14.89
N SER A 49 6.00 3.79 14.42
CA SER A 49 4.57 3.44 14.27
C SER A 49 3.82 3.29 15.59
N GLY A 50 4.53 3.06 16.69
CA GLY A 50 3.93 2.71 17.97
C GLY A 50 3.38 1.27 18.06
N ILE A 51 3.43 0.49 16.96
CA ILE A 51 2.97 -0.91 16.92
C ILE A 51 4.14 -1.86 17.17
N THR A 52 5.27 -1.62 16.54
CA THR A 52 6.49 -2.42 16.66
C THR A 52 7.71 -1.52 16.47
N SER A 53 8.84 -1.91 17.06
CA SER A 53 10.11 -1.21 16.93
C SER A 53 10.71 -1.25 15.49
N ASN A 54 10.22 -2.17 14.65
CA ASN A 54 10.75 -2.40 13.30
C ASN A 54 9.89 -1.74 12.21
N LEU A 55 8.98 -0.86 12.59
CA LEU A 55 8.09 -0.16 11.65
C LEU A 55 8.08 1.33 11.94
N ASP A 56 8.56 2.10 11.01
CA ASP A 56 8.50 3.55 11.00
C ASP A 56 7.49 4.06 9.97
N LEU A 57 7.03 5.27 10.19
CA LEU A 57 6.05 5.94 9.34
C LEU A 57 6.63 7.24 8.79
N LEU A 58 6.51 7.43 7.49
CA LEU A 58 6.71 8.70 6.82
C LEU A 58 5.38 9.15 6.22
N LEU A 59 4.73 10.08 6.89
CA LEU A 59 3.41 10.56 6.49
C LEU A 59 3.46 11.41 5.22
N GLY A 60 2.30 11.55 4.54
CA GLY A 60 2.17 12.43 3.39
C GLY A 60 2.39 13.90 3.71
N GLY A 61 1.96 14.32 4.90
CA GLY A 61 1.95 15.74 5.30
C GLY A 61 0.72 16.49 4.76
N PRO A 62 0.70 17.82 4.88
CA PRO A 62 -0.35 18.66 4.31
C PRO A 62 -0.44 18.51 2.80
N ILE A 63 -1.68 18.52 2.28
CA ILE A 63 -1.91 18.37 0.83
C ILE A 63 -1.37 19.61 0.11
N PRO A 64 -0.39 19.47 -0.79
CA PRO A 64 0.13 20.59 -1.56
C PRO A 64 -0.85 20.98 -2.67
N PRO A 65 -0.77 22.20 -3.22
CA PRO A 65 -1.61 22.63 -4.33
C PRO A 65 -1.37 21.84 -5.62
N ASN A 66 -0.17 21.28 -5.80
CA ASN A 66 0.28 20.53 -6.98
C ASN A 66 0.91 19.18 -6.62
N PRO A 67 0.15 18.22 -6.06
CA PRO A 67 0.69 16.96 -5.56
C PRO A 67 1.38 16.13 -6.64
N THR A 68 0.79 16.02 -7.82
CA THR A 68 1.30 15.27 -8.96
C THR A 68 2.67 15.78 -9.44
N GLU A 69 2.81 17.10 -9.57
CA GLU A 69 4.08 17.74 -9.95
C GLU A 69 5.17 17.48 -8.89
N LEU A 70 4.80 17.57 -7.63
CA LEU A 70 5.72 17.35 -6.51
C LEU A 70 6.27 15.92 -6.50
N LEU A 71 5.41 14.93 -6.72
CA LEU A 71 5.81 13.53 -6.85
C LEU A 71 6.65 13.26 -8.09
N ALA A 72 6.47 14.04 -9.16
CA ALA A 72 7.25 13.91 -10.39
C ALA A 72 8.69 14.44 -10.28
N ARG A 73 9.03 15.15 -9.20
CA ARG A 73 10.36 15.70 -9.00
C ARG A 73 11.41 14.62 -8.73
N GLN A 74 12.64 14.90 -9.13
CA GLN A 74 13.81 14.04 -8.87
C GLN A 74 14.11 13.87 -7.37
N SER A 75 13.60 14.76 -6.52
CA SER A 75 13.74 14.66 -5.06
C SER A 75 13.08 13.38 -4.51
N LEU A 76 12.08 12.82 -5.18
CA LEU A 76 11.47 11.54 -4.79
C LEU A 76 12.46 10.38 -4.92
N GLU A 77 13.15 10.28 -6.06
CA GLU A 77 14.16 9.24 -6.28
C GLU A 77 15.30 9.35 -5.24
N GLY A 78 15.75 10.59 -4.98
CA GLY A 78 16.74 10.84 -3.95
C GLY A 78 16.30 10.40 -2.56
N THR A 79 15.02 10.66 -2.23
CA THR A 79 14.40 10.22 -0.96
C THR A 79 14.43 8.69 -0.85
N ILE A 80 13.89 7.99 -1.86
CA ILE A 80 13.83 6.53 -1.84
C ILE A 80 15.23 5.92 -1.84
N SER A 81 16.18 6.48 -2.59
CA SER A 81 17.58 6.03 -2.58
C SER A 81 18.25 6.18 -1.21
N THR A 82 17.91 7.22 -0.46
CA THR A 82 18.39 7.39 0.91
C THR A 82 17.79 6.35 1.84
N LEU A 83 16.47 6.19 1.82
CA LEU A 83 15.76 5.23 2.68
C LEU A 83 16.13 3.77 2.40
N ARG A 84 16.46 3.41 1.16
CA ARG A 84 16.94 2.06 0.79
C ARG A 84 18.23 1.64 1.48
N LYS A 85 19.00 2.56 2.04
CA LYS A 85 20.21 2.26 2.80
C LYS A 85 19.94 1.92 4.25
N GLU A 86 18.75 2.24 4.73
CA GLU A 86 18.38 2.19 6.15
C GLU A 86 17.27 1.18 6.42
N TYR A 87 16.43 0.88 5.42
CA TYR A 87 15.27 0.00 5.55
C TYR A 87 15.35 -1.18 4.58
N ASP A 88 15.05 -2.38 5.07
CA ASP A 88 14.95 -3.60 4.26
C ASP A 88 13.76 -3.54 3.29
N TYR A 89 12.65 -2.91 3.73
CA TYR A 89 11.42 -2.76 2.97
C TYR A 89 10.87 -1.35 3.07
N ILE A 90 10.47 -0.78 1.94
CA ILE A 90 9.77 0.50 1.85
C ILE A 90 8.42 0.24 1.19
N VAL A 91 7.32 0.46 1.92
CA VAL A 91 5.97 0.29 1.42
C VAL A 91 5.39 1.65 1.04
N LEU A 92 5.11 1.84 -0.24
CA LEU A 92 4.44 3.03 -0.76
C LEU A 92 2.93 2.77 -0.82
N ASP A 93 2.19 3.42 0.06
CA ASP A 93 0.73 3.37 0.04
C ASP A 93 0.19 4.44 -0.92
N THR A 94 -0.70 4.04 -1.83
CA THR A 94 -1.11 4.88 -2.96
C THR A 94 -2.63 4.90 -3.13
N ALA A 95 -3.12 5.94 -3.82
CA ALA A 95 -4.50 6.02 -4.26
C ALA A 95 -4.84 4.91 -5.28
N PRO A 96 -6.12 4.53 -5.41
CA PRO A 96 -6.56 3.61 -6.45
C PRO A 96 -6.15 4.09 -7.85
N ILE A 97 -5.50 3.22 -8.62
CA ILE A 97 -4.87 3.55 -9.91
C ILE A 97 -5.86 4.05 -10.97
N GLY A 98 -7.12 3.67 -10.89
CA GLY A 98 -8.15 4.15 -11.83
C GLY A 98 -8.62 5.59 -11.59
N MET A 99 -8.19 6.24 -10.49
CA MET A 99 -8.68 7.56 -10.10
C MET A 99 -7.66 8.68 -10.29
N VAL A 100 -6.37 8.38 -10.18
CA VAL A 100 -5.30 9.39 -10.23
C VAL A 100 -4.01 8.84 -10.84
N THR A 101 -3.26 9.72 -11.49
CA THR A 101 -1.97 9.41 -12.14
C THR A 101 -0.82 9.25 -11.12
N ASP A 102 -1.01 9.67 -9.88
CA ASP A 102 0.03 9.70 -8.84
C ASP A 102 0.66 8.32 -8.62
N THR A 103 -0.16 7.25 -8.65
CA THR A 103 0.30 5.87 -8.50
C THR A 103 1.26 5.46 -9.62
N LEU A 104 0.99 5.86 -10.87
CA LEU A 104 1.89 5.59 -11.99
C LEU A 104 3.20 6.39 -11.89
N ILE A 105 3.16 7.58 -11.30
CA ILE A 105 4.36 8.37 -11.05
C ILE A 105 5.20 7.73 -9.94
N LEU A 106 4.57 7.27 -8.87
CA LEU A 106 5.25 6.58 -7.77
C LEU A 106 5.84 5.23 -8.20
N SER A 107 5.24 4.54 -9.17
CA SER A 107 5.73 3.24 -9.63
C SER A 107 7.16 3.26 -10.18
N ARG A 108 7.65 4.42 -10.65
CA ARG A 108 9.03 4.57 -11.17
C ARG A 108 10.13 4.36 -10.10
N VAL A 109 9.79 4.48 -8.82
CA VAL A 109 10.73 4.26 -7.71
C VAL A 109 10.46 2.94 -6.97
N ALA A 110 9.46 2.17 -7.40
CA ALA A 110 9.11 0.89 -6.81
C ALA A 110 9.81 -0.26 -7.53
N ASP A 111 10.12 -1.35 -6.81
CA ASP A 111 10.67 -2.57 -7.37
C ASP A 111 9.55 -3.57 -7.74
N ALA A 112 8.44 -3.51 -7.03
CA ALA A 112 7.25 -4.34 -7.27
C ALA A 112 5.98 -3.58 -6.94
N SER A 113 4.87 -4.01 -7.51
CA SER A 113 3.55 -3.41 -7.31
C SER A 113 2.54 -4.47 -6.90
N ILE A 114 1.73 -4.14 -5.90
CA ILE A 114 0.66 -5.00 -5.41
C ILE A 114 -0.68 -4.35 -5.72
N TYR A 115 -1.48 -4.97 -6.59
CA TYR A 115 -2.85 -4.55 -6.84
C TYR A 115 -3.79 -5.29 -5.88
N VAL A 116 -4.42 -4.55 -4.98
CA VAL A 116 -5.30 -5.15 -3.98
C VAL A 116 -6.74 -5.16 -4.48
N CYS A 117 -7.28 -6.37 -4.73
CA CYS A 117 -8.69 -6.62 -5.01
C CYS A 117 -9.42 -6.97 -3.73
N ARG A 118 -10.72 -6.69 -3.68
CA ARG A 118 -11.60 -7.12 -2.59
C ARG A 118 -12.62 -8.11 -3.10
N ALA A 119 -12.69 -9.29 -2.46
CA ALA A 119 -13.68 -10.30 -2.77
C ALA A 119 -15.11 -9.75 -2.62
N ASP A 120 -15.99 -10.13 -3.53
CA ASP A 120 -17.40 -9.69 -3.60
C ASP A 120 -17.61 -8.16 -3.75
N TYR A 121 -16.53 -7.41 -4.07
CA TYR A 121 -16.59 -5.94 -4.24
C TYR A 121 -15.92 -5.46 -5.53
N THR A 122 -14.69 -5.94 -5.82
CA THR A 122 -13.97 -5.56 -7.05
C THR A 122 -14.70 -6.12 -8.27
N HIS A 123 -15.04 -5.25 -9.21
CA HIS A 123 -15.80 -5.63 -10.41
C HIS A 123 -14.92 -6.40 -11.40
N LYS A 124 -15.53 -7.25 -12.22
CA LYS A 124 -14.80 -7.97 -13.29
C LYS A 124 -14.12 -7.05 -14.29
N THR A 125 -14.70 -5.89 -14.55
CA THR A 125 -14.12 -4.85 -15.41
C THR A 125 -12.80 -4.30 -14.87
N ASP A 126 -12.58 -4.31 -13.55
CA ASP A 126 -11.35 -3.82 -12.95
C ASP A 126 -10.18 -4.77 -13.25
N TYR A 127 -10.47 -6.05 -13.52
CA TYR A 127 -9.44 -7.01 -13.96
C TYR A 127 -8.94 -6.74 -15.39
N GLN A 128 -9.74 -6.09 -16.24
CA GLN A 128 -9.28 -5.64 -17.55
C GLN A 128 -8.20 -4.57 -17.39
N LEU A 129 -8.41 -3.62 -16.46
CA LEU A 129 -7.39 -2.62 -16.14
C LEU A 129 -6.09 -3.27 -15.63
N ILE A 130 -6.18 -4.32 -14.79
CA ILE A 130 -5.00 -5.04 -14.30
C ILE A 130 -4.23 -5.67 -15.47
N ASN A 131 -4.94 -6.30 -16.41
CA ASN A 131 -4.33 -6.90 -17.59
C ASN A 131 -3.66 -5.83 -18.46
N GLU A 132 -4.32 -4.71 -18.73
CA GLU A 132 -3.75 -3.60 -19.48
C GLU A 132 -2.48 -3.03 -18.80
N LEU A 133 -2.49 -2.88 -17.48
CA LEU A 133 -1.33 -2.42 -16.71
C LEU A 133 -0.16 -3.40 -16.82
N GLN A 134 -0.44 -4.70 -16.84
CA GLN A 134 0.55 -5.76 -16.99
C GLN A 134 1.10 -5.81 -18.41
N GLU A 135 0.23 -5.83 -19.42
CA GLU A 135 0.60 -5.91 -20.84
C GLU A 135 1.45 -4.71 -21.28
N HIS A 136 1.09 -3.51 -20.80
CA HIS A 136 1.82 -2.28 -21.11
C HIS A 136 2.97 -1.99 -20.14
N HIS A 137 3.32 -2.91 -19.25
CA HIS A 137 4.41 -2.75 -18.26
C HIS A 137 4.33 -1.42 -17.49
N ARG A 138 3.11 -0.99 -17.15
CA ARG A 138 2.87 0.29 -16.46
C ARG A 138 3.30 0.27 -15.00
N LEU A 139 3.33 -0.91 -14.40
CA LEU A 139 3.72 -1.14 -13.02
C LEU A 139 4.82 -2.20 -12.95
N PRO A 140 5.89 -1.99 -12.20
CA PRO A 140 6.97 -2.97 -12.07
C PRO A 140 6.47 -4.20 -11.30
N ASN A 141 6.83 -5.40 -11.79
CA ASN A 141 6.59 -6.69 -11.13
C ASN A 141 5.19 -6.77 -10.49
N LEU A 142 4.16 -6.48 -11.29
CA LEU A 142 2.78 -6.40 -10.82
C LEU A 142 2.27 -7.76 -10.33
N CYS A 143 1.80 -7.81 -9.11
CA CYS A 143 1.05 -8.94 -8.57
C CYS A 143 -0.31 -8.49 -8.03
N THR A 144 -1.25 -9.44 -7.90
CA THR A 144 -2.59 -9.18 -7.41
C THR A 144 -2.83 -9.94 -6.11
N VAL A 145 -3.38 -9.24 -5.12
CA VAL A 145 -3.80 -9.81 -3.84
C VAL A 145 -5.31 -9.66 -3.70
N VAL A 146 -6.01 -10.75 -3.37
CA VAL A 146 -7.44 -10.72 -3.08
C VAL A 146 -7.65 -10.71 -1.57
N ASN A 147 -8.20 -9.62 -1.07
CA ASN A 147 -8.51 -9.43 0.34
C ASN A 147 -10.01 -9.62 0.63
N GLY A 148 -10.37 -9.85 1.89
CA GLY A 148 -11.77 -9.95 2.33
C GLY A 148 -12.49 -11.23 1.88
N ILE A 149 -11.75 -12.32 1.64
CA ILE A 149 -12.34 -13.63 1.30
C ILE A 149 -13.06 -14.19 2.51
N ASP A 150 -14.37 -14.47 2.36
CA ASP A 150 -15.15 -15.17 3.37
C ASP A 150 -14.94 -16.69 3.23
N MET A 151 -14.04 -17.23 4.07
CA MET A 151 -13.69 -18.64 4.08
C MET A 151 -14.88 -19.58 4.47
N LYS A 152 -15.97 -19.03 5.04
CA LYS A 152 -17.19 -19.79 5.36
C LYS A 152 -18.06 -20.03 4.13
N LYS A 153 -17.92 -19.23 3.08
CA LYS A 153 -18.63 -19.44 1.83
C LYS A 153 -18.07 -20.66 1.10
N LYS A 154 -18.87 -21.73 0.92
CA LYS A 154 -18.49 -22.97 0.22
C LYS A 154 -17.81 -22.72 -1.15
N LYS A 155 -18.14 -21.63 -1.82
CA LYS A 155 -17.61 -21.22 -3.12
C LYS A 155 -16.09 -20.96 -3.08
N TYR A 156 -15.56 -20.43 -1.99
CA TYR A 156 -14.13 -20.12 -1.87
C TYR A 156 -13.31 -21.30 -1.34
N GLY A 157 -13.84 -22.10 -0.42
CA GLY A 157 -13.15 -23.29 0.12
C GLY A 157 -12.87 -24.37 -0.92
N TYR A 158 -13.70 -24.47 -1.98
CA TYR A 158 -13.53 -25.48 -3.03
C TYR A 158 -12.52 -25.09 -4.12
N TYR A 159 -12.35 -23.79 -4.37
CA TYR A 159 -11.51 -23.30 -5.47
C TYR A 159 -10.02 -23.22 -5.12
N TYR A 160 -9.68 -23.04 -3.85
CA TYR A 160 -8.27 -22.89 -3.41
C TYR A 160 -7.62 -24.20 -2.93
N GLY A 161 -8.22 -25.36 -3.17
CA GLY A 161 -7.56 -26.64 -2.94
C GLY A 161 -7.27 -27.01 -1.47
N TYR A 162 -7.63 -26.15 -0.52
CA TYR A 162 -7.41 -26.39 0.91
C TYR A 162 -8.17 -27.62 1.43
N GLY A 163 -9.27 -28.01 0.77
CA GLY A 163 -10.03 -29.20 1.14
C GLY A 163 -9.37 -30.54 0.82
N LYS A 164 -8.43 -30.58 -0.14
CA LYS A 164 -7.82 -31.84 -0.58
C LYS A 164 -6.42 -32.05 0.00
N TYR A 165 -5.65 -30.97 0.24
CA TYR A 165 -4.29 -31.05 0.80
C TYR A 165 -4.25 -31.09 2.33
N GLY A 166 -5.25 -30.54 3.02
CA GLY A 166 -5.35 -30.60 4.49
C GLY A 166 -5.48 -32.00 5.06
N LYS A 167 -5.98 -32.96 4.27
CA LYS A 167 -6.06 -34.39 4.65
C LYS A 167 -4.72 -35.11 4.56
N TYR A 168 -3.78 -34.63 3.74
CA TYR A 168 -2.50 -35.33 3.50
C TYR A 168 -1.40 -34.94 4.50
N TYR A 169 -1.47 -33.76 5.13
CA TYR A 169 -0.42 -33.26 6.02
C TYR A 169 -0.80 -33.14 7.50
N GLY A 170 -1.94 -33.65 7.93
CA GLY A 170 -2.28 -33.77 9.36
C GLY A 170 -2.34 -32.47 10.18
N TYR A 171 -2.32 -31.29 9.56
CA TYR A 171 -2.30 -29.99 10.23
C TYR A 171 -3.69 -29.51 10.75
N GLY A 172 -4.74 -30.29 10.52
CA GLY A 172 -6.12 -29.88 10.85
C GLY A 172 -6.57 -30.10 12.29
N LYS A 173 -5.73 -30.56 13.23
CA LYS A 173 -6.21 -30.97 14.57
C LYS A 173 -5.51 -30.33 15.78
N LYS A 174 -4.69 -29.29 15.62
CA LYS A 174 -3.90 -28.79 16.77
C LYS A 174 -4.10 -27.32 17.16
N TYR A 175 -5.07 -26.61 16.62
CA TYR A 175 -5.46 -25.29 17.11
C TYR A 175 -6.97 -25.19 17.26
N GLY A 176 -7.50 -25.81 18.32
CA GLY A 176 -8.80 -25.50 18.85
C GLY A 176 -8.67 -24.29 19.76
N TYR A 177 -9.24 -23.17 19.40
CA TYR A 177 -9.55 -22.10 20.33
C TYR A 177 -10.97 -22.34 20.84
N SER A 178 -11.06 -22.65 22.13
CA SER A 178 -12.27 -22.54 22.94
C SER A 178 -12.60 -21.07 23.17
#